data_57c837551e0bd15a3a6c05210063255e
#
_entry.id   57c837551e0bd15a3a6c05210063255e
#
_cell.length_a   1.000
_cell.length_b   1.000
_cell.length_c   1.000
_cell.angle_alpha   90.00
_cell.angle_beta   90.00
_cell.angle_gamma   90.00
#
_symmetry.space_group_name_H-M   'P 1'
#
loop_
_entity.id
_entity.type
_entity.pdbx_description
1 polymer ?
#
loop_
_entity_poly.entity_id
_entity_poly.type
_entity_poly.pdbx_seq_one_letter_code
_entity_poly.pdbx_strand_id
1 'polypeptide(L)'
;MRLSSLLLLLLAPLSALCASPPDLVGIDFSHHDWALACDNTRTCRAAGYQNEEAADPLPVSVLLTRHGGPQQPISARLMLGQYEETVLPAKLRMQVDGRDQGPLDYAASAGTATLSAPQVAALLASVSGPGAGHVVFTGDDQRQWTLSARGASAVLLKMDEFQGRLGTPGAVMRKGKRAESSVPAALPMPVVALAKLAAARPSDAALAGSDALRAALVAATPPDDCAALQPDQTVSMDEPVVPLKVQRLSADKLLVSALCWRGAYNAGSGYWVVNAQAPYEPQLVTHFGTDDDGRSISGSHKGRGLGDCWSMNSWGWDGKRFVATSATTTGLCRLVAAGGAWDLPTRVTTVRE
;
A
#
# COMPACT_ATOMS: atom_id res chain seq x y z
N MET A 1 9.92 -54.32 57.91
CA MET A 1 9.32 -54.17 56.59
C MET A 1 9.10 -52.66 56.32
N ARG A 2 9.92 -52.04 55.50
CA ARG A 2 9.80 -50.62 55.11
C ARG A 2 9.34 -50.60 53.64
N LEU A 3 8.13 -50.14 53.35
CA LEU A 3 7.67 -49.86 51.98
C LEU A 3 8.18 -48.49 51.55
N SER A 4 8.96 -48.47 50.47
CA SER A 4 9.38 -47.28 49.77
C SER A 4 8.39 -47.01 48.62
N SER A 5 7.63 -45.94 48.74
CA SER A 5 6.74 -45.49 47.67
C SER A 5 7.54 -44.68 46.66
N LEU A 6 7.60 -45.16 45.42
CA LEU A 6 8.20 -44.47 44.25
C LEU A 6 7.16 -43.50 43.69
N LEU A 7 7.42 -42.20 43.76
CA LEU A 7 6.60 -41.16 43.15
C LEU A 7 7.08 -40.91 41.72
N LEU A 8 6.33 -41.38 40.72
CA LEU A 8 6.55 -41.06 39.29
C LEU A 8 6.06 -39.65 38.99
N LEU A 9 6.98 -38.72 38.80
CA LEU A 9 6.66 -37.39 38.20
C LEU A 9 6.46 -37.55 36.70
N LEU A 10 5.22 -37.37 36.25
CA LEU A 10 4.87 -37.20 34.84
C LEU A 10 5.20 -35.77 34.39
N LEU A 11 6.29 -35.58 33.64
CA LEU A 11 6.56 -34.36 32.93
C LEU A 11 5.67 -34.30 31.68
N ALA A 12 4.63 -33.49 31.69
CA ALA A 12 3.86 -33.13 30.51
C ALA A 12 4.66 -32.11 29.67
N PRO A 13 4.80 -32.31 28.34
CA PRO A 13 5.45 -31.30 27.50
C PRO A 13 4.57 -30.05 27.42
N LEU A 14 5.07 -28.90 27.89
CA LEU A 14 4.51 -27.59 27.60
C LEU A 14 4.66 -27.34 26.08
N SER A 15 3.58 -27.56 25.35
CA SER A 15 3.46 -27.05 23.99
C SER A 15 3.39 -25.53 24.05
N ALA A 16 4.48 -24.84 23.75
CA ALA A 16 4.50 -23.41 23.59
C ALA A 16 3.57 -23.07 22.41
N LEU A 17 2.39 -22.57 22.71
CA LEU A 17 1.56 -21.88 21.72
C LEU A 17 2.37 -20.68 21.22
N CYS A 18 2.95 -20.79 20.04
CA CYS A 18 3.46 -19.64 19.30
C CYS A 18 2.27 -18.73 18.98
N ALA A 19 2.00 -17.75 19.85
CA ALA A 19 1.12 -16.65 19.52
C ALA A 19 1.70 -15.98 18.26
N SER A 20 0.91 -15.90 17.19
CA SER A 20 1.28 -15.12 16.03
C SER A 20 1.62 -13.70 16.49
N PRO A 21 2.72 -13.11 16.02
CA PRO A 21 3.02 -11.72 16.37
C PRO A 21 1.84 -10.85 15.94
N PRO A 22 1.51 -9.79 16.71
CA PRO A 22 0.44 -8.88 16.34
C PRO A 22 0.68 -8.36 14.93
N ASP A 23 -0.37 -8.35 14.09
CA ASP A 23 -0.31 -7.88 12.71
C ASP A 23 0.06 -6.39 12.73
N LEU A 24 1.29 -6.07 12.33
CA LEU A 24 1.77 -4.70 12.28
C LEU A 24 0.98 -3.98 11.19
N VAL A 25 0.30 -2.90 11.56
CA VAL A 25 -0.37 -2.03 10.60
C VAL A 25 0.67 -1.14 9.94
N GLY A 26 0.73 -1.19 8.62
CA GLY A 26 1.56 -0.29 7.82
C GLY A 26 1.04 1.14 7.88
N ILE A 27 1.86 2.08 7.46
CA ILE A 27 1.51 3.50 7.41
C ILE A 27 1.77 4.07 6.03
N ASP A 28 0.96 5.04 5.64
CA ASP A 28 1.24 6.01 4.60
C ASP A 28 1.31 7.42 5.22
N PHE A 29 2.17 8.25 4.68
CA PHE A 29 2.35 9.63 5.14
C PHE A 29 2.93 10.47 4.00
N SER A 30 2.40 11.64 3.76
CA SER A 30 2.95 12.56 2.77
C SER A 30 3.14 13.96 3.37
N HIS A 31 4.15 14.66 2.88
CA HIS A 31 4.41 16.05 3.25
C HIS A 31 5.09 16.78 2.09
N HIS A 32 4.43 17.80 1.56
CA HIS A 32 4.84 18.54 0.36
C HIS A 32 5.16 17.61 -0.83
N ASP A 33 6.43 17.55 -1.24
CA ASP A 33 6.87 16.80 -2.43
C ASP A 33 7.40 15.40 -2.10
N TRP A 34 7.14 14.89 -0.89
CA TRP A 34 7.56 13.56 -0.45
C TRP A 34 6.40 12.73 0.08
N ALA A 35 6.43 11.45 -0.23
CA ALA A 35 5.50 10.43 0.27
C ALA A 35 6.27 9.26 0.90
N LEU A 36 5.71 8.65 1.93
CA LEU A 36 6.23 7.47 2.63
C LEU A 36 5.16 6.39 2.65
N ALA A 37 5.54 5.17 2.39
CA ALA A 37 4.80 3.99 2.83
C ALA A 37 5.74 3.06 3.57
N CYS A 38 5.30 2.56 4.71
CA CYS A 38 5.97 1.49 5.44
C CYS A 38 5.00 0.32 5.56
N ASP A 39 5.41 -0.87 5.19
CA ASP A 39 4.57 -2.04 5.18
C ASP A 39 4.63 -2.84 6.49
N ASN A 40 3.74 -3.81 6.59
CA ASN A 40 3.63 -4.70 7.75
C ASN A 40 4.84 -5.62 7.99
N THR A 41 5.86 -5.59 7.13
CA THR A 41 7.16 -6.25 7.35
C THR A 41 8.22 -5.32 7.94
N ARG A 42 7.88 -4.05 8.21
CA ARG A 42 8.75 -2.93 8.57
C ARG A 42 9.65 -2.43 7.43
N THR A 43 9.37 -2.79 6.19
CA THR A 43 10.04 -2.17 5.04
C THR A 43 9.40 -0.82 4.75
N CYS A 44 10.21 0.23 4.66
CA CYS A 44 9.76 1.58 4.34
C CYS A 44 10.26 2.02 2.97
N ARG A 45 9.40 2.76 2.25
CA ARG A 45 9.68 3.35 0.94
C ARG A 45 9.30 4.81 0.98
N ALA A 46 10.29 5.69 0.79
CA ALA A 46 10.08 7.14 0.72
C ALA A 46 10.34 7.63 -0.70
N ALA A 47 9.34 8.23 -1.33
CA ALA A 47 9.42 8.76 -2.68
C ALA A 47 9.44 10.29 -2.64
N GLY A 48 10.50 10.89 -3.19
CA GLY A 48 10.63 12.34 -3.40
C GLY A 48 10.41 12.68 -4.86
N TYR A 49 9.90 13.88 -5.13
CA TYR A 49 9.52 14.35 -6.45
C TYR A 49 10.09 15.73 -6.74
N GLN A 50 9.92 16.23 -7.98
CA GLN A 50 10.16 17.64 -8.30
C GLN A 50 9.23 18.54 -7.47
N ASN A 51 9.64 19.82 -7.33
CA ASN A 51 8.75 20.82 -6.74
C ASN A 51 7.60 21.14 -7.69
N GLU A 52 6.36 20.84 -7.28
CA GLU A 52 5.15 21.10 -8.08
C GLU A 52 4.89 22.59 -8.32
N GLU A 53 5.34 23.44 -7.40
CA GLU A 53 5.15 24.91 -7.48
C GLU A 53 6.21 25.61 -8.35
N ALA A 54 7.24 24.88 -8.82
CA ALA A 54 8.25 25.45 -9.71
C ALA A 54 7.68 25.75 -11.10
N ALA A 55 8.21 26.74 -11.77
CA ALA A 55 7.86 27.02 -13.15
C ALA A 55 8.38 25.91 -14.07
N ASP A 56 7.47 25.21 -14.73
CA ASP A 56 7.73 24.16 -15.73
C ASP A 56 8.79 23.10 -15.30
N PRO A 57 8.59 22.41 -14.16
CA PRO A 57 9.57 21.45 -13.68
C PRO A 57 9.53 20.18 -14.51
N LEU A 58 10.70 19.68 -14.96
CA LEU A 58 10.78 18.36 -15.57
C LEU A 58 10.44 17.27 -14.52
N PRO A 59 9.49 16.36 -14.81
CA PRO A 59 9.07 15.36 -13.83
C PRO A 59 10.20 14.39 -13.48
N VAL A 60 10.43 14.20 -12.19
CA VAL A 60 11.44 13.29 -11.65
C VAL A 60 11.01 12.74 -10.31
N SER A 61 11.40 11.52 -10.01
CA SER A 61 11.20 10.95 -8.68
C SER A 61 12.38 10.08 -8.24
N VAL A 62 12.68 10.12 -6.94
CA VAL A 62 13.64 9.23 -6.29
C VAL A 62 12.92 8.40 -5.24
N LEU A 63 13.05 7.08 -5.31
CA LEU A 63 12.58 6.13 -4.32
C LEU A 63 13.72 5.70 -3.40
N LEU A 64 13.60 6.00 -2.12
CA LEU A 64 14.44 5.48 -1.05
C LEU A 64 13.77 4.24 -0.45
N THR A 65 14.48 3.12 -0.37
CA THR A 65 13.97 1.89 0.27
C THR A 65 14.86 1.50 1.42
N ARG A 66 14.25 1.21 2.58
CA ARG A 66 14.94 0.68 3.76
C ARG A 66 14.16 -0.49 4.36
N HIS A 67 14.80 -1.63 4.45
CA HIS A 67 14.22 -2.81 5.09
C HIS A 67 14.18 -2.68 6.63
N GLY A 68 13.27 -3.40 7.27
CA GLY A 68 13.23 -3.53 8.73
C GLY A 68 14.46 -4.25 9.26
N GLY A 69 14.76 -4.05 10.55
CA GLY A 69 15.91 -4.68 11.21
C GLY A 69 17.12 -3.77 11.41
N PRO A 70 18.05 -4.11 12.31
CA PRO A 70 19.25 -3.34 12.56
C PRO A 70 20.17 -3.30 11.34
N GLN A 71 20.99 -2.25 11.23
CA GLN A 71 22.07 -2.09 10.23
C GLN A 71 21.61 -2.17 8.75
N GLN A 72 20.31 -2.05 8.46
CA GLN A 72 19.84 -2.06 7.08
C GLN A 72 20.21 -0.75 6.38
N PRO A 73 20.91 -0.80 5.21
CA PRO A 73 21.21 0.39 4.43
C PRO A 73 19.95 0.93 3.73
N ILE A 74 20.03 2.18 3.29
CA ILE A 74 19.06 2.75 2.37
C ILE A 74 19.59 2.55 0.95
N SER A 75 18.77 1.99 0.08
CA SER A 75 18.98 1.99 -1.37
C SER A 75 18.14 3.10 -2.01
N ALA A 76 18.57 3.58 -3.19
CA ALA A 76 17.85 4.59 -3.93
C ALA A 76 17.76 4.25 -5.42
N ARG A 77 16.59 4.50 -6.00
CA ARG A 77 16.32 4.44 -7.43
C ARG A 77 15.77 5.77 -7.90
N LEU A 78 16.11 6.15 -9.12
CA LEU A 78 15.61 7.34 -9.81
C LEU A 78 14.67 6.91 -10.94
N MET A 79 13.67 7.73 -11.24
CA MET A 79 12.85 7.68 -12.44
C MET A 79 12.70 9.09 -12.99
N LEU A 80 13.06 9.28 -14.26
CA LEU A 80 12.75 10.47 -15.02
C LEU A 80 11.34 10.38 -15.58
N GLY A 81 10.66 11.51 -15.73
CA GLY A 81 9.29 11.56 -16.22
C GLY A 81 9.14 11.00 -17.63
N GLN A 82 8.16 10.11 -17.78
CA GLN A 82 7.80 9.42 -19.00
C GLN A 82 6.27 9.44 -19.22
N TYR A 83 5.59 10.36 -18.57
CA TYR A 83 4.11 10.44 -18.71
C TYR A 83 3.71 10.88 -20.13
N GLU A 84 4.48 11.78 -20.72
CA GLU A 84 4.37 12.17 -22.13
C GLU A 84 5.51 11.51 -22.92
N GLU A 85 5.30 11.30 -24.23
CA GLU A 85 6.36 10.79 -25.11
C GLU A 85 7.52 11.79 -25.16
N THR A 86 8.55 11.54 -24.38
CA THR A 86 9.74 12.38 -24.26
C THR A 86 10.97 11.56 -24.59
N VAL A 87 11.81 12.08 -25.49
CA VAL A 87 13.12 11.48 -25.74
C VAL A 87 13.98 11.68 -24.49
N LEU A 88 14.35 10.58 -23.85
CA LEU A 88 15.20 10.60 -22.67
C LEU A 88 16.69 10.74 -23.04
N PRO A 89 17.54 11.32 -22.16
CA PRO A 89 18.97 11.41 -22.40
C PRO A 89 19.61 10.01 -22.48
N ALA A 90 20.74 9.89 -23.18
CA ALA A 90 21.47 8.62 -23.23
C ALA A 90 22.34 8.38 -21.99
N LYS A 91 22.74 9.44 -21.29
CA LYS A 91 23.57 9.41 -20.08
C LYS A 91 23.02 10.38 -19.05
N LEU A 92 23.23 10.05 -17.78
CA LEU A 92 22.75 10.87 -16.67
C LEU A 92 23.83 11.02 -15.60
N ARG A 93 24.02 12.23 -15.09
CA ARG A 93 24.92 12.55 -13.97
C ARG A 93 24.15 13.16 -12.82
N MET A 94 24.66 12.99 -11.62
CA MET A 94 24.08 13.53 -10.39
C MET A 94 24.96 14.66 -9.84
N GLN A 95 24.33 15.74 -9.43
CA GLN A 95 24.96 16.82 -8.66
C GLN A 95 24.19 17.03 -7.36
N VAL A 96 24.91 17.29 -6.27
CA VAL A 96 24.35 17.61 -4.94
C VAL A 96 25.02 18.85 -4.42
N ASP A 97 24.23 19.89 -4.14
CA ASP A 97 24.71 21.19 -3.65
C ASP A 97 25.88 21.74 -4.48
N GLY A 98 25.75 21.64 -5.81
CA GLY A 98 26.73 22.08 -6.79
C GLY A 98 27.97 21.16 -6.95
N ARG A 99 28.05 20.06 -6.19
CA ARG A 99 29.16 19.10 -6.30
C ARG A 99 28.77 17.92 -7.17
N ASP A 100 29.58 17.59 -8.17
CA ASP A 100 29.39 16.42 -9.01
C ASP A 100 29.57 15.13 -8.21
N GLN A 101 28.58 14.25 -8.30
CA GLN A 101 28.56 12.92 -7.71
C GLN A 101 28.84 11.80 -8.73
N GLY A 102 29.17 12.18 -9.96
CA GLY A 102 29.49 11.27 -11.05
C GLY A 102 28.28 10.76 -11.84
N PRO A 103 28.55 9.85 -12.79
CA PRO A 103 27.50 9.24 -13.60
C PRO A 103 26.63 8.29 -12.77
N LEU A 104 25.38 8.13 -13.22
CA LEU A 104 24.46 7.14 -12.67
C LEU A 104 24.51 5.82 -13.47
N ASP A 105 24.21 4.72 -12.79
CA ASP A 105 23.85 3.46 -13.46
C ASP A 105 22.43 3.60 -14.01
N TYR A 106 22.36 4.08 -15.27
CA TYR A 106 21.15 4.58 -15.90
C TYR A 106 20.74 3.73 -17.10
N ALA A 107 19.50 3.24 -17.05
CA ALA A 107 18.83 2.52 -18.13
C ALA A 107 17.99 3.52 -18.97
N ALA A 108 18.56 4.04 -20.04
CA ALA A 108 17.94 5.10 -20.85
C ALA A 108 16.57 4.68 -21.43
N SER A 109 16.41 3.43 -21.86
CA SER A 109 15.13 2.92 -22.39
C SER A 109 14.00 2.88 -21.36
N ALA A 110 14.34 2.77 -20.07
CA ALA A 110 13.40 2.73 -18.97
C ALA A 110 13.33 4.06 -18.20
N GLY A 111 14.19 5.03 -18.50
CA GLY A 111 14.28 6.30 -17.78
C GLY A 111 14.63 6.15 -16.30
N THR A 112 15.21 5.02 -15.89
CA THR A 112 15.48 4.70 -14.49
C THR A 112 16.98 4.57 -14.21
N ALA A 113 17.38 4.91 -12.99
CA ALA A 113 18.75 4.72 -12.53
C ALA A 113 18.79 4.14 -11.12
N THR A 114 19.91 3.49 -10.81
CA THR A 114 20.27 3.09 -9.44
C THR A 114 21.36 4.01 -8.91
N LEU A 115 21.23 4.50 -7.69
CA LEU A 115 22.22 5.32 -7.03
C LEU A 115 23.20 4.42 -6.26
N SER A 116 24.50 4.68 -6.41
CA SER A 116 25.54 4.07 -5.60
C SER A 116 25.46 4.50 -4.13
N ALA A 117 26.04 3.74 -3.20
CA ALA A 117 26.02 4.09 -1.78
C ALA A 117 26.57 5.50 -1.46
N PRO A 118 27.68 5.98 -2.08
CA PRO A 118 28.10 7.38 -1.90
C PRO A 118 27.08 8.39 -2.41
N GLN A 119 26.43 8.15 -3.55
CA GLN A 119 25.37 9.04 -4.09
C GLN A 119 24.16 9.08 -3.18
N VAL A 120 23.74 7.93 -2.62
CA VAL A 120 22.67 7.88 -1.60
C VAL A 120 23.04 8.68 -0.37
N ALA A 121 24.28 8.55 0.12
CA ALA A 121 24.74 9.31 1.28
C ALA A 121 24.74 10.82 1.04
N ALA A 122 25.21 11.26 -0.14
CA ALA A 122 25.18 12.67 -0.55
C ALA A 122 23.75 13.22 -0.65
N LEU A 123 22.84 12.46 -1.29
CA LEU A 123 21.43 12.79 -1.40
C LEU A 123 20.80 12.97 -0.02
N LEU A 124 20.94 11.97 0.85
CA LEU A 124 20.38 12.02 2.22
C LEU A 124 20.93 13.22 3.01
N ALA A 125 22.23 13.49 2.94
CA ALA A 125 22.84 14.62 3.63
C ALA A 125 22.24 15.96 3.17
N SER A 126 21.97 16.12 1.87
CA SER A 126 21.39 17.32 1.29
C SER A 126 19.92 17.48 1.69
N VAL A 127 19.07 16.47 1.44
CA VAL A 127 17.61 16.60 1.65
C VAL A 127 17.19 16.56 3.13
N SER A 128 18.04 16.04 4.02
CA SER A 128 17.80 16.03 5.48
C SER A 128 18.48 17.20 6.23
N GLY A 129 19.31 17.96 5.54
CA GLY A 129 20.04 19.09 6.11
C GLY A 129 19.16 20.29 6.46
N PRO A 130 19.71 21.30 7.17
CA PRO A 130 18.98 22.49 7.60
C PRO A 130 18.69 23.48 6.45
N GLY A 131 19.28 23.28 5.26
CA GLY A 131 19.07 24.11 4.07
C GLY A 131 18.03 23.54 3.12
N ALA A 132 17.69 24.31 2.08
CA ALA A 132 16.97 23.80 0.93
C ALA A 132 17.96 22.97 0.10
N GLY A 133 18.05 21.68 0.36
CA GLY A 133 18.94 20.77 -0.38
C GLY A 133 18.71 20.89 -1.89
N HIS A 134 19.79 20.86 -2.67
CA HIS A 134 19.76 21.02 -4.12
C HIS A 134 20.35 19.78 -4.79
N VAL A 135 19.46 18.89 -5.25
CA VAL A 135 19.83 17.64 -5.95
C VAL A 135 19.36 17.73 -7.40
N VAL A 136 20.30 17.67 -8.34
CA VAL A 136 20.03 17.82 -9.77
C VAL A 136 20.57 16.60 -10.53
N PHE A 137 19.79 16.12 -11.47
CA PHE A 137 20.18 15.12 -12.44
C PHE A 137 20.29 15.79 -13.81
N THR A 138 21.46 15.69 -14.45
CA THR A 138 21.75 16.36 -15.73
C THR A 138 21.98 15.31 -16.81
N GLY A 139 21.21 15.42 -17.90
CA GLY A 139 21.37 14.60 -19.10
C GLY A 139 22.55 15.05 -19.95
N ASP A 140 23.02 14.17 -20.84
CA ASP A 140 24.01 14.52 -21.87
C ASP A 140 23.46 15.53 -22.88
N ASP A 141 22.17 15.74 -22.97
CA ASP A 141 21.43 16.76 -23.68
C ASP A 141 21.28 18.10 -22.94
N GLN A 142 21.95 18.25 -21.79
CA GLN A 142 21.95 19.42 -20.90
C GLN A 142 20.62 19.71 -20.17
N ARG A 143 19.58 18.88 -20.34
CA ARG A 143 18.35 19.01 -19.53
C ARG A 143 18.65 18.67 -18.08
N GLN A 144 17.93 19.34 -17.19
CA GLN A 144 18.09 19.20 -15.73
C GLN A 144 16.78 18.83 -15.06
N TRP A 145 16.82 17.81 -14.23
CA TRP A 145 15.73 17.36 -13.37
C TRP A 145 16.10 17.64 -11.93
N THR A 146 15.35 18.52 -11.28
CA THR A 146 15.63 18.93 -9.90
C THR A 146 14.69 18.24 -8.91
N LEU A 147 15.28 17.48 -7.98
CA LEU A 147 14.53 16.85 -6.88
C LEU A 147 14.27 17.88 -5.79
N SER A 148 13.03 17.99 -5.32
CA SER A 148 12.66 18.84 -4.21
C SER A 148 13.11 18.26 -2.87
N ALA A 149 13.65 19.09 -1.98
CA ALA A 149 13.89 18.72 -0.59
C ALA A 149 12.69 19.04 0.34
N ARG A 150 11.65 19.71 -0.17
CA ARG A 150 10.48 20.13 0.63
C ARG A 150 9.71 18.91 1.11
N GLY A 151 9.63 18.72 2.41
CA GLY A 151 8.96 17.60 3.05
C GLY A 151 9.86 16.40 3.37
N ALA A 152 11.06 16.30 2.79
CA ALA A 152 11.97 15.18 2.99
C ALA A 152 12.25 14.90 4.47
N SER A 153 12.59 15.92 5.25
CA SER A 153 12.92 15.78 6.68
C SER A 153 11.77 15.18 7.50
N ALA A 154 10.51 15.60 7.23
CA ALA A 154 9.33 15.07 7.92
C ALA A 154 9.10 13.59 7.57
N VAL A 155 9.21 13.25 6.28
CA VAL A 155 9.03 11.89 5.76
C VAL A 155 10.12 10.95 6.28
N LEU A 156 11.39 11.39 6.27
CA LEU A 156 12.52 10.59 6.77
C LEU A 156 12.48 10.44 8.30
N LEU A 157 12.00 11.45 9.04
CA LEU A 157 11.76 11.33 10.47
C LEU A 157 10.68 10.29 10.77
N LYS A 158 9.58 10.32 10.02
CA LYS A 158 8.50 9.34 10.15
C LYS A 158 8.94 7.92 9.80
N MET A 159 9.82 7.77 8.81
CA MET A 159 10.45 6.49 8.48
C MET A 159 11.31 5.95 9.64
N ASP A 160 12.17 6.79 10.23
CA ASP A 160 12.99 6.40 11.38
C ASP A 160 12.12 6.04 12.60
N GLU A 161 11.03 6.78 12.84
CA GLU A 161 10.07 6.52 13.91
C GLU A 161 9.42 5.14 13.74
N PHE A 162 8.83 4.86 12.58
CA PHE A 162 8.16 3.59 12.29
C PHE A 162 9.09 2.39 12.43
N GLN A 163 10.33 2.52 11.97
CA GLN A 163 11.33 1.48 12.09
C GLN A 163 11.99 1.40 13.47
N GLY A 164 11.62 2.29 14.41
CA GLY A 164 12.21 2.31 15.74
C GLY A 164 13.68 2.72 15.78
N ARG A 165 14.15 3.58 14.86
CA ARG A 165 15.58 3.95 14.71
C ARG A 165 15.97 5.25 15.41
N LEU A 166 15.00 6.05 15.87
CA LEU A 166 15.30 7.32 16.53
C LEU A 166 16.30 7.15 17.67
N GLY A 167 17.36 7.97 17.67
CA GLY A 167 18.43 7.94 18.67
C GLY A 167 19.50 6.86 18.45
N THR A 168 19.43 6.07 17.37
CA THR A 168 20.51 5.13 16.99
C THR A 168 21.50 5.81 16.03
N PRO A 169 22.73 5.26 15.88
CA PRO A 169 23.67 5.75 14.87
C PRO A 169 23.16 5.62 13.44
N GLY A 170 22.31 4.61 13.17
CA GLY A 170 21.71 4.35 11.87
C GLY A 170 20.47 5.20 11.53
N ALA A 171 19.95 6.05 12.44
CA ALA A 171 18.89 6.98 12.13
C ALA A 171 19.32 7.97 11.04
N VAL A 172 18.39 8.36 10.16
CA VAL A 172 18.65 9.43 9.18
C VAL A 172 18.56 10.79 9.83
N MET A 173 17.45 11.04 10.55
CA MET A 173 17.12 12.37 11.06
C MET A 173 17.64 12.64 12.48
N ARG A 174 17.40 11.74 13.42
CA ARG A 174 17.77 11.92 14.83
C ARG A 174 18.75 10.83 15.26
N LYS A 175 20.01 10.99 14.84
CA LYS A 175 21.11 10.13 15.25
C LYS A 175 21.39 10.27 16.75
N GLY A 176 21.86 9.17 17.36
CA GLY A 176 22.21 9.15 18.77
C GLY A 176 23.06 7.95 19.14
N LYS A 177 23.13 7.64 20.44
CA LYS A 177 23.99 6.58 20.99
C LYS A 177 23.22 5.30 21.38
N ARG A 178 21.90 5.23 21.13
CA ARG A 178 21.10 4.04 21.38
C ARG A 178 21.63 2.89 20.52
N ALA A 179 21.83 1.73 21.09
CA ALA A 179 22.42 0.59 20.39
C ALA A 179 21.62 0.25 19.12
N GLU A 180 22.28 0.06 17.99
CA GLU A 180 21.64 -0.30 16.71
C GLU A 180 20.92 -1.66 16.82
N SER A 181 21.38 -2.56 17.67
CA SER A 181 20.74 -3.84 17.98
C SER A 181 19.35 -3.70 18.64
N SER A 182 19.01 -2.52 19.15
CA SER A 182 17.66 -2.23 19.69
C SER A 182 16.61 -1.96 18.61
N VAL A 183 17.01 -1.83 17.34
CA VAL A 183 16.08 -1.66 16.23
C VAL A 183 15.27 -2.94 16.03
N PRO A 184 13.92 -2.89 15.99
CA PRO A 184 13.11 -4.07 15.81
C PRO A 184 13.43 -4.82 14.50
N ALA A 185 13.52 -6.14 14.57
CA ALA A 185 13.77 -7.00 13.41
C ALA A 185 12.65 -6.84 12.35
N ALA A 186 12.97 -7.15 11.09
CA ALA A 186 11.95 -7.31 10.05
C ALA A 186 10.93 -8.39 10.48
N LEU A 187 9.67 -8.20 10.11
CA LEU A 187 8.64 -9.22 10.29
C LEU A 187 8.51 -10.06 9.02
N PRO A 188 8.20 -11.35 9.16
CA PRO A 188 7.91 -12.18 8.00
C PRO A 188 6.64 -11.68 7.30
N MET A 189 6.59 -11.84 5.97
CA MET A 189 5.39 -11.56 5.19
C MET A 189 4.30 -12.55 5.59
N PRO A 190 3.09 -12.09 5.99
CA PRO A 190 1.97 -12.98 6.31
C PRO A 190 1.59 -13.83 5.11
N VAL A 191 1.04 -15.01 5.38
CA VAL A 191 0.51 -15.93 4.35
C VAL A 191 -0.99 -16.04 4.53
N VAL A 192 -1.74 -15.80 3.46
CA VAL A 192 -3.19 -16.00 3.38
C VAL A 192 -3.47 -17.11 2.38
N ALA A 193 -4.09 -18.21 2.84
CA ALA A 193 -4.58 -19.27 1.98
C ALA A 193 -6.02 -18.93 1.57
N LEU A 194 -6.29 -18.89 0.25
CA LEU A 194 -7.63 -18.68 -0.27
C LEU A 194 -8.44 -19.98 -0.19
N ALA A 195 -9.60 -19.89 0.42
CA ALA A 195 -10.52 -21.04 0.51
C ALA A 195 -11.19 -21.31 -0.84
N LYS A 196 -11.52 -22.57 -1.10
CA LYS A 196 -12.34 -22.95 -2.24
C LYS A 196 -13.78 -22.49 -2.04
N LEU A 197 -14.40 -21.98 -3.11
CA LEU A 197 -15.81 -21.60 -3.09
C LEU A 197 -16.69 -22.85 -3.15
N ALA A 198 -17.83 -22.77 -2.47
CA ALA A 198 -18.89 -23.78 -2.64
C ALA A 198 -19.60 -23.59 -4.00
N ALA A 199 -20.20 -24.67 -4.49
CA ALA A 199 -21.00 -24.60 -5.72
C ALA A 199 -22.21 -23.68 -5.55
N ALA A 200 -22.48 -22.84 -6.55
CA ALA A 200 -23.67 -21.99 -6.61
C ALA A 200 -24.96 -22.83 -6.52
N ARG A 201 -26.00 -22.29 -5.92
CA ARG A 201 -27.32 -22.92 -5.81
C ARG A 201 -28.34 -22.09 -6.60
N PRO A 202 -29.37 -22.71 -7.18
CA PRO A 202 -30.43 -21.97 -7.90
C PRO A 202 -31.10 -20.86 -7.04
N SER A 203 -31.19 -21.07 -5.73
CA SER A 203 -31.73 -20.08 -4.78
C SER A 203 -30.88 -18.83 -4.65
N ASP A 204 -29.58 -18.87 -4.99
CA ASP A 204 -28.69 -17.72 -4.84
C ASP A 204 -29.05 -16.60 -5.80
N ALA A 205 -29.40 -16.94 -7.03
CA ALA A 205 -29.83 -15.96 -8.05
C ALA A 205 -31.12 -15.22 -7.63
N ALA A 206 -32.04 -15.92 -6.96
CA ALA A 206 -33.29 -15.30 -6.48
C ALA A 206 -33.06 -14.25 -5.40
N LEU A 207 -31.97 -14.37 -4.61
CA LEU A 207 -31.62 -13.40 -3.57
C LEU A 207 -31.20 -12.04 -4.14
N ALA A 208 -30.74 -11.96 -5.38
CA ALA A 208 -30.40 -10.70 -6.03
C ALA A 208 -31.61 -9.74 -6.15
N GLY A 209 -32.83 -10.27 -6.23
CA GLY A 209 -34.08 -9.50 -6.23
C GLY A 209 -34.77 -9.41 -4.86
N SER A 210 -34.14 -9.84 -3.77
CA SER A 210 -34.77 -9.91 -2.44
C SER A 210 -34.79 -8.52 -1.77
N ASP A 211 -35.99 -7.99 -1.54
CA ASP A 211 -36.19 -6.75 -0.74
C ASP A 211 -35.67 -6.91 0.69
N ALA A 212 -35.84 -8.09 1.28
CA ALA A 212 -35.39 -8.37 2.64
C ALA A 212 -33.85 -8.37 2.74
N LEU A 213 -33.15 -8.91 1.74
CA LEU A 213 -31.67 -8.82 1.69
C LEU A 213 -31.23 -7.37 1.49
N ARG A 214 -31.84 -6.64 0.57
CA ARG A 214 -31.53 -5.21 0.34
C ARG A 214 -31.74 -4.38 1.60
N ALA A 215 -32.87 -4.54 2.28
CA ALA A 215 -33.16 -3.82 3.50
C ALA A 215 -32.12 -4.13 4.60
N ALA A 216 -31.65 -5.38 4.69
CA ALA A 216 -30.59 -5.76 5.62
C ALA A 216 -29.26 -5.07 5.29
N LEU A 217 -28.87 -4.98 4.00
CA LEU A 217 -27.66 -4.28 3.54
C LEU A 217 -27.74 -2.78 3.87
N VAL A 218 -28.88 -2.13 3.57
CA VAL A 218 -29.12 -0.70 3.88
C VAL A 218 -28.99 -0.44 5.37
N ALA A 219 -29.62 -1.29 6.21
CA ALA A 219 -29.57 -1.14 7.67
C ALA A 219 -28.17 -1.32 8.27
N ALA A 220 -27.33 -2.14 7.62
CA ALA A 220 -25.98 -2.46 8.09
C ALA A 220 -24.87 -1.55 7.52
N THR A 221 -25.20 -0.65 6.59
CA THR A 221 -24.21 0.16 5.87
C THR A 221 -24.48 1.66 6.09
N PRO A 222 -23.49 2.41 6.63
CA PRO A 222 -23.62 3.87 6.72
C PRO A 222 -23.93 4.49 5.33
N PRO A 223 -24.83 5.47 5.24
CA PRO A 223 -25.19 6.10 3.97
C PRO A 223 -23.98 6.66 3.21
N ASP A 224 -23.01 7.23 3.92
CA ASP A 224 -21.80 7.81 3.31
C ASP A 224 -20.87 6.73 2.70
N ASP A 225 -20.95 5.49 3.18
CA ASP A 225 -20.15 4.38 2.64
C ASP A 225 -20.73 3.81 1.36
N CYS A 226 -22.06 3.89 1.18
CA CYS A 226 -22.75 3.36 0.01
C CYS A 226 -24.02 4.16 -0.32
N ALA A 227 -23.85 5.37 -0.83
CA ALA A 227 -24.97 6.26 -1.15
C ALA A 227 -25.92 5.64 -2.19
N ALA A 228 -25.39 4.96 -3.20
CA ALA A 228 -26.18 4.37 -4.27
C ALA A 228 -27.09 3.20 -3.81
N LEU A 229 -26.84 2.63 -2.63
CA LEU A 229 -27.68 1.58 -2.05
C LEU A 229 -28.93 2.15 -1.37
N GLN A 230 -28.92 3.44 -0.99
CA GLN A 230 -30.01 4.08 -0.26
C GLN A 230 -31.27 4.23 -1.15
N PRO A 231 -32.46 4.04 -0.60
CA PRO A 231 -33.72 3.98 -1.38
C PRO A 231 -34.13 5.31 -2.01
N ASP A 232 -33.64 6.44 -1.52
CA ASP A 232 -33.90 7.79 -1.98
C ASP A 232 -32.86 8.32 -2.98
N GLN A 233 -31.84 7.53 -3.29
CA GLN A 233 -30.75 7.89 -4.21
C GLN A 233 -30.95 7.26 -5.57
N THR A 234 -30.95 8.08 -6.60
CA THR A 234 -30.99 7.65 -8.00
C THR A 234 -29.55 7.71 -8.56
N VAL A 235 -28.98 6.57 -8.89
CA VAL A 235 -27.61 6.48 -9.44
C VAL A 235 -27.57 6.86 -10.93
N SER A 236 -28.65 6.55 -11.66
CA SER A 236 -28.85 6.89 -13.08
C SER A 236 -30.33 6.92 -13.36
N MET A 237 -30.75 7.76 -14.33
CA MET A 237 -32.14 7.79 -14.76
C MET A 237 -32.60 6.48 -15.43
N ASP A 238 -31.63 5.70 -15.96
CA ASP A 238 -31.90 4.42 -16.61
C ASP A 238 -31.89 3.22 -15.66
N GLU A 239 -31.30 3.37 -14.48
CA GLU A 239 -31.23 2.33 -13.44
C GLU A 239 -31.62 2.92 -12.07
N PRO A 240 -32.91 2.98 -11.76
CA PRO A 240 -33.42 3.59 -10.53
C PRO A 240 -33.02 2.79 -9.27
N VAL A 241 -32.72 1.50 -9.43
CA VAL A 241 -32.30 0.62 -8.32
C VAL A 241 -31.03 -0.14 -8.71
N VAL A 242 -29.97 0.03 -7.94
CA VAL A 242 -28.71 -0.69 -8.17
C VAL A 242 -28.93 -2.21 -8.03
N PRO A 243 -28.60 -3.02 -9.05
CA PRO A 243 -28.73 -4.48 -8.96
C PRO A 243 -27.74 -5.06 -7.94
N LEU A 244 -28.20 -6.06 -7.18
CA LEU A 244 -27.32 -6.86 -6.34
C LEU A 244 -26.75 -8.03 -7.16
N LYS A 245 -25.45 -8.29 -6.97
CA LYS A 245 -24.83 -9.56 -7.39
C LYS A 245 -24.67 -10.44 -6.19
N VAL A 246 -24.97 -11.73 -6.33
CA VAL A 246 -24.88 -12.71 -5.23
C VAL A 246 -24.05 -13.90 -5.68
N GLN A 247 -23.04 -14.23 -4.88
CA GLN A 247 -22.14 -15.35 -5.16
C GLN A 247 -21.95 -16.21 -3.91
N ARG A 248 -21.89 -17.52 -4.08
CA ARG A 248 -21.72 -18.46 -2.96
C ARG A 248 -20.25 -18.56 -2.53
N LEU A 249 -20.02 -18.34 -1.25
CA LEU A 249 -18.71 -18.50 -0.62
C LEU A 249 -18.56 -19.89 0.05
N SER A 250 -19.53 -20.26 0.88
CA SER A 250 -19.55 -21.52 1.62
C SER A 250 -20.95 -22.13 1.66
N ALA A 251 -21.16 -23.14 2.47
CA ALA A 251 -22.49 -23.75 2.67
C ALA A 251 -23.50 -22.73 3.19
N ASP A 252 -23.07 -21.78 4.01
CA ASP A 252 -23.88 -20.85 4.82
C ASP A 252 -23.56 -19.37 4.57
N LYS A 253 -22.54 -19.02 3.77
CA LYS A 253 -22.15 -17.64 3.47
C LYS A 253 -22.23 -17.31 1.98
N LEU A 254 -22.61 -16.06 1.72
CA LEU A 254 -22.66 -15.47 0.38
C LEU A 254 -21.82 -14.20 0.37
N LEU A 255 -21.23 -13.88 -0.77
CA LEU A 255 -20.74 -12.56 -1.13
C LEU A 255 -21.85 -11.83 -1.88
N VAL A 256 -22.22 -10.66 -1.41
CA VAL A 256 -23.14 -9.73 -2.10
C VAL A 256 -22.35 -8.52 -2.53
N SER A 257 -22.52 -8.06 -3.76
CA SER A 257 -21.93 -6.81 -4.22
C SER A 257 -22.95 -5.92 -4.94
N ALA A 258 -22.73 -4.61 -4.83
CA ALA A 258 -23.53 -3.59 -5.49
C ALA A 258 -22.70 -2.33 -5.70
N LEU A 259 -23.01 -1.54 -6.73
CA LEU A 259 -22.42 -0.20 -6.88
C LEU A 259 -22.75 0.65 -5.66
N CYS A 260 -21.77 1.30 -5.05
CA CYS A 260 -21.94 2.19 -3.91
C CYS A 260 -21.84 3.66 -4.28
N TRP A 261 -20.91 3.98 -5.17
CA TRP A 261 -20.70 5.37 -5.58
C TRP A 261 -20.05 5.44 -6.97
N ARG A 262 -20.22 6.58 -7.62
CA ARG A 262 -19.59 6.91 -8.90
C ARG A 262 -19.12 8.36 -8.88
N GLY A 263 -17.85 8.58 -9.22
CA GLY A 263 -17.25 9.89 -9.44
C GLY A 263 -16.95 10.13 -10.93
N ALA A 264 -16.24 11.22 -11.22
CA ALA A 264 -15.94 11.63 -12.60
C ALA A 264 -15.05 10.60 -13.36
N TYR A 265 -14.17 9.89 -12.67
CA TYR A 265 -13.22 8.94 -13.26
C TYR A 265 -12.99 7.66 -12.42
N ASN A 266 -13.74 7.51 -11.34
CA ASN A 266 -13.73 6.33 -10.48
C ASN A 266 -15.16 5.89 -10.16
N ALA A 267 -15.31 4.60 -9.84
CA ALA A 267 -16.52 4.06 -9.24
C ALA A 267 -16.12 3.01 -8.21
N GLY A 268 -16.92 2.84 -7.16
CA GLY A 268 -16.68 1.84 -6.13
C GLY A 268 -17.93 1.01 -5.86
N SER A 269 -17.73 -0.30 -5.76
CA SER A 269 -18.76 -1.26 -5.35
C SER A 269 -18.55 -1.66 -3.89
N GLY A 270 -19.66 -1.79 -3.18
CA GLY A 270 -19.72 -2.43 -1.87
C GLY A 270 -19.69 -3.95 -2.00
N TYR A 271 -19.02 -4.59 -1.08
CA TYR A 271 -18.93 -6.04 -0.95
C TYR A 271 -19.26 -6.44 0.48
N TRP A 272 -20.24 -7.31 0.66
CA TRP A 272 -20.69 -7.79 1.97
C TRP A 272 -20.65 -9.30 2.04
N VAL A 273 -20.17 -9.83 3.14
CA VAL A 273 -20.40 -11.23 3.51
C VAL A 273 -21.71 -11.31 4.29
N VAL A 274 -22.63 -12.14 3.82
CA VAL A 274 -23.94 -12.32 4.46
C VAL A 274 -24.21 -13.81 4.73
N ASN A 275 -25.13 -14.08 5.66
CA ASN A 275 -25.68 -15.43 5.82
C ASN A 275 -26.51 -15.79 4.56
N ALA A 276 -26.49 -17.06 4.16
CA ALA A 276 -27.26 -17.55 3.01
C ALA A 276 -28.78 -17.60 3.25
N GLN A 277 -29.21 -17.39 4.48
CA GLN A 277 -30.60 -17.33 4.93
C GLN A 277 -30.76 -16.23 5.99
N ALA A 278 -31.97 -15.68 6.12
CA ALA A 278 -32.27 -14.71 7.16
C ALA A 278 -32.11 -15.31 8.59
N PRO A 279 -31.62 -14.53 9.55
CA PRO A 279 -31.16 -13.14 9.40
C PRO A 279 -29.83 -13.07 8.65
N TYR A 280 -29.77 -12.16 7.64
CA TYR A 280 -28.61 -12.08 6.71
C TYR A 280 -27.32 -11.58 7.38
N GLU A 281 -27.40 -10.74 8.39
CA GLU A 281 -26.27 -10.20 9.17
C GLU A 281 -25.11 -9.70 8.30
N PRO A 282 -25.33 -8.69 7.44
CA PRO A 282 -24.31 -8.22 6.52
C PRO A 282 -23.07 -7.69 7.24
N GLN A 283 -21.90 -8.11 6.75
CA GLN A 283 -20.59 -7.61 7.18
C GLN A 283 -19.91 -6.97 5.97
N LEU A 284 -19.77 -5.65 6.00
CA LEU A 284 -19.11 -4.89 4.94
C LEU A 284 -17.61 -5.25 4.93
N VAL A 285 -17.13 -5.68 3.77
CA VAL A 285 -15.69 -5.91 3.50
C VAL A 285 -15.04 -4.61 3.05
N THR A 286 -15.63 -3.96 2.05
CA THR A 286 -15.17 -2.70 1.46
C THR A 286 -16.30 -2.05 0.67
N HIS A 287 -16.25 -0.74 0.49
CA HIS A 287 -17.07 0.00 -0.48
C HIS A 287 -16.24 0.61 -1.62
N PHE A 288 -14.96 0.21 -1.70
CA PHE A 288 -14.01 0.64 -2.72
C PHE A 288 -13.60 -0.49 -3.68
N GLY A 289 -14.36 -1.58 -3.75
CA GLY A 289 -14.07 -2.64 -4.70
C GLY A 289 -14.39 -2.20 -6.13
N THR A 290 -13.58 -2.67 -7.10
CA THR A 290 -13.81 -2.43 -8.54
C THR A 290 -14.01 -3.72 -9.31
N ASP A 291 -13.53 -4.84 -8.79
CA ASP A 291 -13.62 -6.15 -9.42
C ASP A 291 -13.54 -7.28 -8.41
N ASP A 292 -14.07 -8.46 -8.75
CA ASP A 292 -13.98 -9.68 -7.96
C ASP A 292 -14.04 -10.95 -8.82
N ASP A 293 -13.38 -12.00 -8.35
CA ASP A 293 -13.50 -13.39 -8.85
C ASP A 293 -14.25 -14.30 -7.86
N GLY A 294 -14.85 -13.71 -6.82
CA GLY A 294 -15.54 -14.36 -5.73
C GLY A 294 -14.64 -14.86 -4.60
N ARG A 295 -13.39 -15.21 -4.88
CA ARG A 295 -12.37 -15.58 -3.88
C ARG A 295 -11.54 -14.36 -3.44
N SER A 296 -11.42 -13.42 -4.35
CA SER A 296 -10.66 -12.19 -4.15
C SER A 296 -11.50 -10.99 -4.59
N ILE A 297 -11.35 -9.88 -3.89
CA ILE A 297 -11.88 -8.58 -4.24
C ILE A 297 -10.70 -7.68 -4.49
N SER A 298 -10.73 -6.87 -5.54
CA SER A 298 -9.76 -5.82 -5.81
C SER A 298 -10.43 -4.46 -5.92
N GLY A 299 -9.72 -3.42 -5.48
CA GLY A 299 -10.10 -2.02 -5.66
C GLY A 299 -8.92 -1.25 -6.26
N SER A 300 -9.17 -0.46 -7.30
CA SER A 300 -8.16 0.33 -7.99
C SER A 300 -8.74 1.68 -8.39
N HIS A 301 -8.17 2.77 -7.86
CA HIS A 301 -8.69 4.12 -8.04
C HIS A 301 -7.59 5.09 -8.43
N LYS A 302 -7.88 5.92 -9.43
CA LYS A 302 -7.03 7.03 -9.82
C LYS A 302 -7.05 8.11 -8.74
N GLY A 303 -5.92 8.67 -8.39
CA GLY A 303 -5.85 9.85 -7.53
C GLY A 303 -6.37 11.11 -8.24
N ARG A 304 -6.23 11.16 -9.58
CA ARG A 304 -6.82 12.20 -10.45
C ARG A 304 -7.06 11.67 -11.86
N GLY A 305 -7.83 12.41 -12.67
CA GLY A 305 -8.26 12.00 -14.02
C GLY A 305 -7.13 11.63 -14.98
N LEU A 306 -5.94 12.24 -14.84
CA LEU A 306 -4.75 11.94 -15.64
C LEU A 306 -4.22 10.50 -15.43
N GLY A 307 -4.47 9.89 -14.28
CA GLY A 307 -4.06 8.51 -14.00
C GLY A 307 -2.56 8.33 -13.80
N ASP A 308 -1.87 9.37 -13.36
CA ASP A 308 -0.44 9.35 -13.00
C ASP A 308 -0.17 9.03 -11.52
N CYS A 309 -1.20 8.63 -10.80
CA CYS A 309 -1.16 8.14 -9.42
C CYS A 309 -2.42 7.32 -9.12
N TRP A 310 -2.25 6.25 -8.34
CA TRP A 310 -3.30 5.30 -8.02
C TRP A 310 -3.23 4.83 -6.57
N SER A 311 -4.37 4.37 -6.04
CA SER A 311 -4.45 3.54 -4.84
C SER A 311 -5.07 2.20 -5.20
N MET A 312 -4.51 1.11 -4.67
CA MET A 312 -4.95 -0.25 -4.95
C MET A 312 -5.03 -1.05 -3.64
N ASN A 313 -6.09 -1.84 -3.53
CA ASN A 313 -6.31 -2.70 -2.38
C ASN A 313 -6.80 -4.06 -2.85
N SER A 314 -6.53 -5.12 -2.07
CA SER A 314 -7.06 -6.44 -2.34
C SER A 314 -7.43 -7.16 -1.06
N TRP A 315 -8.44 -8.03 -1.17
CA TRP A 315 -8.91 -8.89 -0.07
C TRP A 315 -9.08 -10.30 -0.60
N GLY A 316 -8.79 -11.29 0.23
CA GLY A 316 -8.94 -12.70 -0.09
C GLY A 316 -9.85 -13.41 0.91
N TRP A 317 -10.69 -14.34 0.41
CA TRP A 317 -11.56 -15.18 1.22
C TRP A 317 -10.76 -16.31 1.90
N ASP A 318 -10.65 -16.29 3.24
CA ASP A 318 -9.89 -17.28 4.01
C ASP A 318 -10.74 -18.51 4.45
N GLY A 319 -12.00 -18.55 4.01
CA GLY A 319 -12.97 -19.58 4.43
C GLY A 319 -13.91 -19.13 5.55
N LYS A 320 -13.63 -17.99 6.19
CA LYS A 320 -14.42 -17.40 7.27
C LYS A 320 -14.77 -15.93 6.99
N ARG A 321 -13.83 -15.17 6.47
CA ARG A 321 -13.96 -13.73 6.15
C ARG A 321 -13.04 -13.35 5.01
N PHE A 322 -13.29 -12.19 4.41
CA PHE A 322 -12.29 -11.56 3.57
C PHE A 322 -11.24 -10.86 4.44
N VAL A 323 -9.98 -11.14 4.16
CA VAL A 323 -8.83 -10.52 4.83
C VAL A 323 -8.07 -9.67 3.83
N ALA A 324 -7.62 -8.47 4.23
CA ALA A 324 -6.82 -7.62 3.38
C ALA A 324 -5.49 -8.31 3.05
N THR A 325 -5.19 -8.45 1.75
CA THR A 325 -3.99 -9.10 1.24
C THR A 325 -2.98 -8.11 0.70
N SER A 326 -3.43 -6.98 0.14
CA SER A 326 -2.54 -5.88 -0.25
C SER A 326 -3.22 -4.53 -0.02
N ALA A 327 -2.39 -3.51 0.22
CA ALA A 327 -2.76 -2.11 0.16
C ALA A 327 -1.52 -1.33 -0.30
N THR A 328 -1.66 -0.56 -1.38
CA THR A 328 -0.55 0.17 -1.97
C THR A 328 -1.03 1.46 -2.63
N THR A 329 -0.12 2.44 -2.71
CA THR A 329 -0.28 3.62 -3.56
C THR A 329 0.87 3.68 -4.55
N THR A 330 0.73 4.45 -5.62
CA THR A 330 1.82 4.69 -6.58
C THR A 330 2.54 6.01 -6.32
N GLY A 331 2.28 6.63 -5.17
CA GLY A 331 2.87 7.88 -4.72
C GLY A 331 2.07 9.11 -5.15
N LEU A 332 2.74 10.26 -5.17
CA LEU A 332 2.11 11.53 -5.52
C LEU A 332 1.83 11.63 -7.02
N CYS A 333 0.76 12.34 -7.37
CA CYS A 333 0.41 12.66 -8.77
C CYS A 333 1.36 13.77 -9.27
N ARG A 334 2.45 13.40 -9.95
CA ARG A 334 3.54 14.31 -10.36
C ARG A 334 3.97 14.13 -11.82
N LEU A 335 3.12 13.51 -12.66
CA LEU A 335 3.38 13.27 -14.08
C LEU A 335 4.69 12.51 -14.37
N VAL A 336 5.17 11.70 -13.43
CA VAL A 336 6.40 10.92 -13.63
C VAL A 336 6.16 9.75 -14.59
N ALA A 337 5.07 9.00 -14.37
CA ALA A 337 4.71 7.87 -15.22
C ALA A 337 3.18 7.66 -15.25
N ALA A 338 2.65 7.15 -16.35
CA ALA A 338 1.30 6.64 -16.41
C ALA A 338 1.16 5.46 -15.43
N GLY A 339 0.10 5.45 -14.63
CA GLY A 339 -0.07 4.47 -13.55
C GLY A 339 0.66 4.82 -12.25
N GLY A 340 1.58 5.81 -12.27
CA GLY A 340 2.36 6.25 -11.12
C GLY A 340 3.82 5.81 -11.17
N ALA A 341 4.66 6.47 -10.36
CA ALA A 341 6.11 6.28 -10.40
C ALA A 341 6.58 5.01 -9.70
N TRP A 342 5.94 4.64 -8.59
CA TRP A 342 6.43 3.60 -7.69
C TRP A 342 5.32 2.72 -7.15
N ASP A 343 5.71 1.59 -6.57
CA ASP A 343 4.84 0.77 -5.72
C ASP A 343 5.21 1.03 -4.25
N LEU A 344 4.28 1.64 -3.51
CA LEU A 344 4.43 2.08 -2.13
C LEU A 344 3.44 1.33 -1.22
N PRO A 345 3.68 0.04 -0.93
CA PRO A 345 2.77 -0.76 -0.14
C PRO A 345 2.81 -0.37 1.34
N THR A 346 1.63 -0.37 1.95
CA THR A 346 1.42 -0.37 3.40
C THR A 346 1.06 -1.76 3.91
N ARG A 347 0.59 -2.66 3.02
CA ARG A 347 0.33 -4.07 3.33
C ARG A 347 0.87 -4.97 2.22
N VAL A 348 1.61 -5.99 2.63
CA VAL A 348 2.10 -7.07 1.76
C VAL A 348 1.74 -8.41 2.37
N THR A 349 1.39 -9.38 1.50
CA THR A 349 0.99 -10.74 1.92
C THR A 349 1.35 -11.73 0.82
N THR A 350 1.79 -12.92 1.18
CA THR A 350 1.87 -14.06 0.26
C THR A 350 0.49 -14.70 0.18
N VAL A 351 -0.15 -14.64 -0.97
CA VAL A 351 -1.42 -15.34 -1.23
C VAL A 351 -1.13 -16.72 -1.77
N ARG A 352 -1.80 -17.76 -1.22
CA ARG A 352 -1.75 -19.14 -1.68
C ARG A 352 -3.14 -19.59 -2.12
N GLU A 353 -3.21 -20.25 -3.26
CA GLU A 353 -4.43 -20.86 -3.79
C GLU A 353 -4.65 -22.29 -3.23
#